data_bd32bdde640b165db1d7b70f48d181fa
#
_entry.id   bd32bdde640b165db1d7b70f48d181fa
#
_cell.length_a   1.000
_cell.length_b   1.000
_cell.length_c   1.000
_cell.angle_alpha   90.00
_cell.angle_beta   90.00
_cell.angle_gamma   90.00
#
_symmetry.space_group_name_H-M   'P 1'
#
loop_
_entity.id
_entity.type
_entity.pdbx_description
1 polymer ?
#
loop_
_entity_poly.entity_id
_entity_poly.type
_entity_poly.pdbx_seq_one_letter_code
_entity_poly.pdbx_strand_id
1 'polypeptide(L)'
;MKFVFSVSVAVALAFLSPQTVAQIIRVDSTTNWKKAFRAGLNLNQASFSSNWKAGGVNSLGFNALINYKANYKKNKTSWDNEIDLLYGMVNNQGQGYRKTLDRIYLDTKVGHDINEKWSFFGSLNLLTQFAKGYRYDKDAVTGIETPTLISDFAAPAFITMAYGVEYHPVEYFKLRLSPFAPRVTIVGDNNGRFAAVDPLKPYGVEMGESARYEWLAFQALAEFNKDIAKNLNLKWRYLMFANYQTLSLQEIDHRLDLSLTAKVNSFMNVTLGGILLYDYDQDAAVQLAQAFTLGVAYSFQNFEEKK
;
A
#
# COMPACT_ATOMS: atom_id res chain seq x y z
N MET A 1 -34.49 12.70 10.10
CA MET A 1 -34.30 12.79 11.55
C MET A 1 -34.06 11.47 12.29
N LYS A 2 -34.37 10.30 11.73
CA LYS A 2 -34.14 8.99 12.40
C LYS A 2 -32.73 8.38 12.23
N PHE A 3 -31.92 8.84 11.28
CA PHE A 3 -30.59 8.28 11.00
C PHE A 3 -29.45 8.87 11.86
N VAL A 4 -29.60 10.10 12.34
CA VAL A 4 -28.59 10.78 13.16
C VAL A 4 -28.50 10.18 14.58
N PHE A 5 -29.62 9.63 15.07
CA PHE A 5 -29.69 9.04 16.43
C PHE A 5 -28.96 7.69 16.54
N SER A 6 -28.88 6.93 15.45
CA SER A 6 -28.27 5.58 15.48
C SER A 6 -26.75 5.58 15.50
N VAL A 7 -26.10 6.59 14.88
CA VAL A 7 -24.63 6.69 14.86
C VAL A 7 -24.11 7.25 16.18
N SER A 8 -24.83 8.19 16.78
CA SER A 8 -24.48 8.75 18.10
C SER A 8 -24.56 7.70 19.22
N VAL A 9 -25.48 6.76 19.13
CA VAL A 9 -25.61 5.64 20.09
C VAL A 9 -24.47 4.60 19.91
N ALA A 10 -24.05 4.33 18.67
CA ALA A 10 -22.93 3.42 18.42
C ALA A 10 -21.59 3.96 18.92
N VAL A 11 -21.36 5.26 18.82
CA VAL A 11 -20.17 5.93 19.36
C VAL A 11 -20.23 5.97 20.89
N ALA A 12 -21.40 6.23 21.49
CA ALA A 12 -21.57 6.25 22.94
C ALA A 12 -21.41 4.84 23.57
N LEU A 13 -21.84 3.78 22.90
CA LEU A 13 -21.65 2.40 23.35
C LEU A 13 -20.19 1.95 23.31
N ALA A 14 -19.37 2.53 22.42
CA ALA A 14 -17.92 2.26 22.38
C ALA A 14 -17.18 2.85 23.62
N PHE A 15 -17.76 3.82 24.32
CA PHE A 15 -17.19 4.40 25.54
C PHE A 15 -17.61 3.70 26.83
N LEU A 16 -18.61 2.80 26.77
CA LEU A 16 -19.13 2.08 27.94
C LEU A 16 -18.63 0.64 28.05
N SER A 17 -17.77 0.19 27.13
CA SER A 17 -17.15 -1.13 27.24
C SER A 17 -16.14 -1.12 28.39
N PRO A 18 -16.17 -2.12 29.32
CA PRO A 18 -15.12 -2.27 30.31
C PRO A 18 -13.79 -2.37 29.58
N GLN A 19 -12.77 -1.73 30.13
CA GLN A 19 -11.42 -1.70 29.57
C GLN A 19 -10.96 -3.14 29.27
N THR A 20 -11.30 -3.68 28.12
CA THR A 20 -10.54 -4.75 27.54
C THR A 20 -9.23 -4.11 27.10
N VAL A 21 -8.28 -4.06 28.02
CA VAL A 21 -6.88 -3.90 27.69
C VAL A 21 -6.64 -4.91 26.57
N ALA A 22 -6.39 -4.44 25.37
CA ALA A 22 -5.85 -5.31 24.33
C ALA A 22 -4.55 -5.84 24.90
N GLN A 23 -4.63 -6.98 25.58
CA GLN A 23 -3.47 -7.66 26.12
C GLN A 23 -2.63 -8.01 24.90
N ILE A 24 -1.53 -7.27 24.73
CA ILE A 24 -0.40 -7.79 23.96
C ILE A 24 -0.01 -9.06 24.70
N ILE A 25 -0.49 -10.20 24.21
CA ILE A 25 -0.04 -11.50 24.72
C ILE A 25 1.41 -11.61 24.26
N ARG A 26 2.32 -11.21 25.15
CA ARG A 26 3.76 -11.40 24.96
C ARG A 26 4.01 -12.89 25.11
N VAL A 27 4.10 -13.58 24.01
CA VAL A 27 4.60 -14.94 23.98
C VAL A 27 6.11 -14.83 23.89
N ASP A 28 6.81 -15.20 24.93
CA ASP A 28 8.27 -15.36 24.94
C ASP A 28 8.61 -16.41 23.88
N SER A 29 9.07 -15.95 22.72
CA SER A 29 9.26 -16.79 21.56
C SER A 29 10.63 -17.49 21.65
N THR A 30 10.63 -18.75 22.07
CA THR A 30 11.76 -19.66 21.92
C THR A 30 12.02 -20.03 20.46
N THR A 31 11.21 -19.52 19.53
CA THR A 31 11.28 -19.83 18.10
C THR A 31 12.15 -18.81 17.34
N ASN A 32 12.79 -19.25 16.26
CA ASN A 32 13.53 -18.37 15.34
C ASN A 32 12.61 -17.45 14.51
N TRP A 33 11.30 -17.50 14.73
CA TRP A 33 10.29 -16.74 13.98
C TRP A 33 9.79 -15.54 14.80
N LYS A 34 9.91 -14.35 14.21
CA LYS A 34 9.25 -13.12 14.65
C LYS A 34 8.04 -12.86 13.78
N LYS A 35 6.85 -12.86 14.37
CA LYS A 35 5.59 -12.65 13.65
C LYS A 35 4.89 -11.41 14.17
N ALA A 36 4.38 -10.59 13.26
CA ALA A 36 3.58 -9.42 13.56
C ALA A 36 2.35 -9.38 12.66
N PHE A 37 1.21 -9.07 13.24
CA PHE A 37 -0.06 -8.88 12.55
C PHE A 37 -0.64 -7.52 12.92
N ARG A 38 -1.14 -6.79 11.93
CA ARG A 38 -1.89 -5.55 12.13
C ARG A 38 -3.09 -5.55 11.21
N ALA A 39 -4.26 -5.29 11.76
CA ALA A 39 -5.48 -5.00 11.02
C ALA A 39 -6.02 -3.64 11.46
N GLY A 40 -6.55 -2.88 10.53
CA GLY A 40 -7.10 -1.55 10.80
C GLY A 40 -8.31 -1.25 9.94
N LEU A 41 -9.23 -0.45 10.50
CA LEU A 41 -10.39 0.08 9.81
C LEU A 41 -10.46 1.59 10.10
N ASN A 42 -10.48 2.38 9.03
CA ASN A 42 -10.66 3.82 9.10
C ASN A 42 -12.02 4.18 8.48
N LEU A 43 -12.73 5.07 9.12
CA LEU A 43 -14.03 5.58 8.66
C LEU A 43 -13.94 7.10 8.50
N ASN A 44 -14.49 7.61 7.42
CA ASN A 44 -14.62 9.04 7.17
C ASN A 44 -16.10 9.34 6.84
N GLN A 45 -16.66 10.36 7.46
CA GLN A 45 -18.04 10.78 7.20
C GLN A 45 -18.12 12.30 7.15
N ALA A 46 -18.84 12.81 6.16
CA ALA A 46 -19.34 14.16 6.15
C ALA A 46 -20.87 14.14 5.97
N SER A 47 -21.59 14.89 6.77
CA SER A 47 -23.06 14.93 6.72
C SER A 47 -23.54 16.34 6.93
N PHE A 48 -24.41 16.81 6.03
CA PHE A 48 -24.98 18.13 6.03
C PHE A 48 -26.51 18.05 6.04
N SER A 49 -27.15 18.88 6.84
CA SER A 49 -28.61 18.99 6.84
C SER A 49 -29.08 19.68 5.56
N SER A 50 -30.35 19.43 5.15
CA SER A 50 -30.93 20.00 3.94
C SER A 50 -31.00 21.54 3.94
N ASN A 51 -30.96 22.17 5.13
CA ASN A 51 -30.98 23.62 5.31
C ASN A 51 -29.57 24.23 5.51
N TRP A 52 -28.50 23.46 5.39
CA TRP A 52 -27.12 23.95 5.45
C TRP A 52 -26.81 24.85 4.26
N LYS A 53 -26.45 26.12 4.50
CA LYS A 53 -26.30 27.13 3.44
C LYS A 53 -24.87 27.30 2.92
N ALA A 54 -23.87 26.79 3.66
CA ALA A 54 -22.48 26.94 3.27
C ALA A 54 -22.01 25.92 2.18
N GLY A 55 -22.92 25.08 1.69
CA GLY A 55 -22.60 24.01 0.73
C GLY A 55 -21.97 22.79 1.40
N GLY A 56 -21.80 21.72 0.67
CA GLY A 56 -21.21 20.46 1.10
C GLY A 56 -21.88 19.26 0.42
N VAL A 57 -21.18 18.14 0.38
CA VAL A 57 -21.67 16.86 -0.17
C VAL A 57 -21.58 15.81 0.95
N ASN A 58 -22.70 15.15 1.22
CA ASN A 58 -22.71 14.01 2.13
C ASN A 58 -21.81 12.90 1.59
N SER A 59 -20.92 12.40 2.42
CA SER A 59 -20.00 11.34 2.04
C SER A 59 -19.78 10.35 3.17
N LEU A 60 -19.57 9.10 2.79
CA LEU A 60 -19.18 8.02 3.68
C LEU A 60 -18.06 7.22 3.01
N GLY A 61 -16.91 7.14 3.66
CA GLY A 61 -15.78 6.37 3.19
C GLY A 61 -15.25 5.42 4.23
N PHE A 62 -14.62 4.35 3.79
CA PHE A 62 -13.87 3.45 4.65
C PHE A 62 -12.60 2.98 3.97
N ASN A 63 -11.58 2.67 4.79
CA ASN A 63 -10.35 2.03 4.36
C ASN A 63 -10.04 0.89 5.32
N ALA A 64 -9.84 -0.30 4.80
CA ALA A 64 -9.38 -1.48 5.53
C ALA A 64 -7.93 -1.78 5.18
N LEU A 65 -7.14 -2.15 6.17
CA LEU A 65 -5.76 -2.58 6.00
C LEU A 65 -5.49 -3.88 6.77
N ILE A 66 -4.69 -4.75 6.19
CA ILE A 66 -4.12 -5.92 6.85
C ILE A 66 -2.64 -5.95 6.50
N ASN A 67 -1.79 -6.03 7.50
CA ASN A 67 -0.35 -6.25 7.33
C ASN A 67 0.07 -7.44 8.20
N TYR A 68 0.71 -8.41 7.58
CA TYR A 68 1.27 -9.56 8.26
C TYR A 68 2.73 -9.72 7.91
N LYS A 69 3.58 -9.91 8.91
CA LYS A 69 5.01 -10.18 8.77
C LYS A 69 5.36 -11.47 9.49
N ALA A 70 6.19 -12.28 8.85
CA ALA A 70 6.77 -13.48 9.44
C ALA A 70 8.24 -13.56 9.04
N ASN A 71 9.12 -13.25 9.99
CA ASN A 71 10.56 -13.14 9.77
C ASN A 71 11.26 -14.25 10.55
N TYR A 72 11.96 -15.09 9.84
CA TYR A 72 12.82 -16.15 10.40
C TYR A 72 14.26 -15.68 10.43
N LYS A 73 14.96 -15.96 11.51
CA LYS A 73 16.39 -15.73 11.62
C LYS A 73 17.04 -16.87 12.40
N LYS A 74 18.02 -17.52 11.77
CA LYS A 74 18.88 -18.52 12.44
C LYS A 74 20.28 -18.40 11.91
N ASN A 75 21.23 -18.17 12.80
CA ASN A 75 22.63 -17.92 12.45
C ASN A 75 22.73 -16.77 11.42
N LYS A 76 23.35 -17.02 10.26
CA LYS A 76 23.53 -16.06 9.16
C LYS A 76 22.39 -16.06 8.14
N THR A 77 21.37 -16.93 8.29
CA THR A 77 20.28 -17.05 7.32
C THR A 77 19.02 -16.40 7.87
N SER A 78 18.37 -15.62 7.00
CA SER A 78 17.07 -15.01 7.25
C SER A 78 16.08 -15.39 6.17
N TRP A 79 14.78 -15.42 6.53
CA TRP A 79 13.67 -15.53 5.59
C TRP A 79 12.56 -14.60 6.07
N ASP A 80 12.37 -13.52 5.33
CA ASP A 80 11.42 -12.47 5.65
C ASP A 80 10.22 -12.58 4.70
N ASN A 81 9.02 -12.51 5.26
CA ASN A 81 7.77 -12.52 4.50
C ASN A 81 6.88 -11.36 4.93
N GLU A 82 6.29 -10.66 3.98
CA GLU A 82 5.32 -9.59 4.20
C GLU A 82 4.09 -9.78 3.31
N ILE A 83 2.91 -9.63 3.91
CA ILE A 83 1.62 -9.50 3.22
C ILE A 83 1.07 -8.14 3.63
N ASP A 84 0.77 -7.29 2.63
CA ASP A 84 0.16 -5.98 2.86
C ASP A 84 -1.04 -5.83 1.94
N LEU A 85 -2.22 -5.79 2.54
CA LEU A 85 -3.50 -5.67 1.86
C LEU A 85 -4.15 -4.35 2.25
N LEU A 86 -4.58 -3.58 1.25
CA LEU A 86 -5.21 -2.29 1.46
C LEU A 86 -6.40 -2.16 0.52
N TYR A 87 -7.57 -1.82 1.06
CA TYR A 87 -8.76 -1.59 0.26
C TYR A 87 -9.58 -0.43 0.84
N GLY A 88 -10.01 0.49 -0.01
CA GLY A 88 -10.78 1.64 0.40
C GLY A 88 -11.82 2.06 -0.63
N MET A 89 -12.94 2.55 -0.12
CA MET A 89 -14.05 3.10 -0.92
C MET A 89 -14.60 4.37 -0.29
N VAL A 90 -15.15 5.23 -1.13
CA VAL A 90 -15.94 6.39 -0.72
C VAL A 90 -17.23 6.42 -1.50
N ASN A 91 -18.32 6.76 -0.83
CA ASN A 91 -19.61 7.07 -1.45
C ASN A 91 -19.91 8.55 -1.20
N ASN A 92 -19.89 9.36 -2.25
CA ASN A 92 -20.36 10.73 -2.23
C ASN A 92 -21.82 10.75 -2.73
N GLN A 93 -22.65 11.56 -2.10
CA GLN A 93 -24.06 11.70 -2.49
C GLN A 93 -24.20 12.00 -4.01
N GLY A 94 -24.95 11.18 -4.71
CA GLY A 94 -25.17 11.30 -6.15
C GLY A 94 -24.11 10.69 -7.07
N GLN A 95 -23.01 10.13 -6.51
CA GLN A 95 -21.89 9.57 -7.30
C GLN A 95 -21.70 8.06 -7.14
N GLY A 96 -22.38 7.42 -6.17
CA GLY A 96 -22.19 6.01 -5.85
C GLY A 96 -20.83 5.70 -5.19
N TYR A 97 -20.53 4.42 -5.05
CA TYR A 97 -19.27 3.98 -4.45
C TYR A 97 -18.11 4.07 -5.45
N ARG A 98 -16.99 4.71 -5.02
CA ARG A 98 -15.76 4.84 -5.78
C ARG A 98 -14.59 4.28 -5.00
N LYS A 99 -13.76 3.52 -5.68
CA LYS A 99 -12.52 2.98 -5.10
C LYS A 99 -11.53 4.10 -4.84
N THR A 100 -10.94 4.14 -3.64
CA THR A 100 -9.95 5.14 -3.25
C THR A 100 -8.57 4.55 -3.03
N LEU A 101 -8.52 3.32 -2.52
CA LEU A 101 -7.27 2.58 -2.27
C LEU A 101 -7.49 1.13 -2.68
N ASP A 102 -6.47 0.51 -3.26
CA ASP A 102 -6.53 -0.89 -3.65
C ASP A 102 -5.11 -1.43 -3.85
N ARG A 103 -4.69 -2.37 -3.01
CA ARG A 103 -3.37 -2.97 -3.10
C ARG A 103 -3.35 -4.37 -2.52
N ILE A 104 -2.76 -5.27 -3.25
CA ILE A 104 -2.24 -6.56 -2.80
C ILE A 104 -0.73 -6.49 -2.98
N TYR A 105 0.03 -6.57 -1.90
CA TYR A 105 1.48 -6.66 -1.93
C TYR A 105 1.93 -7.86 -1.14
N LEU A 106 2.69 -8.74 -1.77
CA LEU A 106 3.34 -9.90 -1.18
C LEU A 106 4.83 -9.79 -1.42
N ASP A 107 5.65 -9.99 -0.40
CA ASP A 107 7.11 -10.02 -0.51
C ASP A 107 7.66 -11.20 0.28
N THR A 108 8.53 -11.98 -0.34
CA THR A 108 9.30 -13.03 0.32
C THR A 108 10.76 -12.88 -0.02
N LYS A 109 11.63 -12.85 0.98
CA LYS A 109 13.06 -12.62 0.83
C LYS A 109 13.85 -13.61 1.67
N VAL A 110 14.77 -14.32 1.04
CA VAL A 110 15.80 -15.11 1.72
C VAL A 110 17.10 -14.31 1.72
N GLY A 111 17.75 -14.22 2.88
CA GLY A 111 19.00 -13.50 3.07
C GLY A 111 20.09 -14.36 3.71
N HIS A 112 21.35 -14.04 3.39
CA HIS A 112 22.52 -14.61 4.04
C HIS A 112 23.50 -13.51 4.44
N ASP A 113 23.77 -13.37 5.75
CA ASP A 113 24.64 -12.32 6.28
C ASP A 113 26.10 -12.53 5.88
N ILE A 114 26.67 -11.51 5.28
CA ILE A 114 28.10 -11.38 5.02
C ILE A 114 28.77 -10.93 6.32
N ASN A 115 28.22 -9.86 6.92
CA ASN A 115 28.64 -9.30 8.20
C ASN A 115 27.41 -8.67 8.92
N GLU A 116 27.64 -7.90 9.99
CA GLU A 116 26.57 -7.29 10.79
C GLU A 116 25.69 -6.29 10.03
N LYS A 117 26.18 -5.70 8.94
CA LYS A 117 25.48 -4.64 8.18
C LYS A 117 25.14 -5.02 6.74
N TRP A 118 25.71 -6.11 6.22
CA TRP A 118 25.55 -6.52 4.84
C TRP A 118 25.09 -7.95 4.73
N SER A 119 24.14 -8.21 3.87
CA SER A 119 23.72 -9.56 3.49
C SER A 119 23.50 -9.69 1.98
N PHE A 120 23.74 -10.88 1.44
CA PHE A 120 23.19 -11.25 0.13
C PHE A 120 21.72 -11.58 0.29
N PHE A 121 20.91 -11.31 -0.74
CA PHE A 121 19.53 -11.73 -0.73
C PHE A 121 19.01 -12.12 -2.11
N GLY A 122 17.95 -12.95 -2.10
CA GLY A 122 17.05 -13.18 -3.21
C GLY A 122 15.63 -12.96 -2.74
N SER A 123 14.82 -12.24 -3.51
CA SER A 123 13.42 -11.97 -3.19
C SER A 123 12.50 -12.16 -4.38
N LEU A 124 11.22 -12.42 -4.07
CA LEU A 124 10.12 -12.43 -5.01
C LEU A 124 9.01 -11.56 -4.43
N ASN A 125 8.53 -10.59 -5.18
CA ASN A 125 7.37 -9.80 -4.79
C ASN A 125 6.28 -9.81 -5.86
N LEU A 126 5.04 -9.64 -5.41
CA LEU A 126 3.85 -9.40 -6.22
C LEU A 126 3.20 -8.10 -5.75
N LEU A 127 2.93 -7.21 -6.69
CA LEU A 127 2.13 -6.01 -6.48
C LEU A 127 0.97 -6.02 -7.47
N THR A 128 -0.27 -5.95 -6.95
CA THR A 128 -1.49 -5.87 -7.76
C THR A 128 -2.65 -5.27 -6.96
N GLN A 129 -3.87 -5.37 -7.45
CA GLN A 129 -5.10 -4.87 -6.86
C GLN A 129 -6.23 -5.92 -6.84
N PHE A 130 -7.27 -5.67 -6.01
CA PHE A 130 -8.41 -6.56 -5.82
C PHE A 130 -9.53 -6.36 -6.86
N ALA A 131 -9.78 -5.11 -7.27
CA ALA A 131 -11.04 -4.74 -7.91
C ALA A 131 -10.84 -3.76 -9.07
N LYS A 132 -11.87 -3.63 -9.90
CA LYS A 132 -11.92 -2.66 -10.99
C LYS A 132 -11.66 -1.24 -10.49
N GLY A 133 -10.78 -0.53 -11.19
CA GLY A 133 -10.51 0.89 -11.02
C GLY A 133 -11.04 1.67 -12.21
N TYR A 134 -11.61 2.84 -11.93
CA TYR A 134 -12.19 3.69 -12.95
C TYR A 134 -11.64 5.11 -12.85
N ARG A 135 -11.37 5.73 -14.00
CA ARG A 135 -11.23 7.16 -14.13
C ARG A 135 -12.61 7.74 -14.44
N TYR A 136 -12.94 8.86 -13.81
CA TYR A 136 -14.23 9.53 -13.96
C TYR A 136 -14.00 10.85 -14.68
N ASP A 137 -14.24 10.86 -15.99
CA ASP A 137 -14.07 12.03 -16.82
C ASP A 137 -15.43 12.74 -16.96
N LYS A 138 -15.48 14.06 -16.68
CA LYS A 138 -16.67 14.89 -16.90
C LYS A 138 -16.63 15.44 -18.31
N ASP A 139 -17.73 15.21 -19.04
CA ASP A 139 -17.97 15.93 -20.28
C ASP A 139 -18.12 17.44 -20.02
N ALA A 140 -17.34 18.25 -20.74
CA ALA A 140 -17.26 19.69 -20.50
C ALA A 140 -18.58 20.44 -20.84
N VAL A 141 -19.43 19.86 -21.69
CA VAL A 141 -20.68 20.47 -22.16
C VAL A 141 -21.87 20.00 -21.34
N THR A 142 -21.99 18.69 -21.16
CA THR A 142 -23.14 18.09 -20.48
C THR A 142 -22.96 17.95 -18.97
N GLY A 143 -21.72 18.02 -18.49
CA GLY A 143 -21.36 17.77 -17.08
C GLY A 143 -21.53 16.32 -16.64
N ILE A 144 -21.88 15.41 -17.57
CA ILE A 144 -22.09 13.99 -17.28
C ILE A 144 -20.73 13.32 -17.05
N GLU A 145 -20.62 12.56 -15.96
CA GLU A 145 -19.43 11.75 -15.69
C GLU A 145 -19.55 10.38 -16.35
N THR A 146 -18.52 10.00 -17.10
CA THR A 146 -18.40 8.66 -17.70
C THR A 146 -17.29 7.89 -17.03
N PRO A 147 -17.59 6.74 -16.37
CA PRO A 147 -16.58 5.89 -15.78
C PRO A 147 -15.83 5.12 -16.87
N THR A 148 -14.51 5.32 -16.97
CA THR A 148 -13.64 4.59 -17.90
C THR A 148 -12.76 3.62 -17.13
N LEU A 149 -12.78 2.35 -17.50
CA LEU A 149 -11.99 1.31 -16.83
C LEU A 149 -10.50 1.56 -17.05
N ILE A 150 -9.73 1.60 -15.94
CA ILE A 150 -8.27 1.75 -15.98
C ILE A 150 -7.52 0.58 -15.34
N SER A 151 -8.15 -0.20 -14.46
CA SER A 151 -7.52 -1.38 -13.86
C SER A 151 -8.57 -2.41 -13.45
N ASP A 152 -8.15 -3.66 -13.24
CA ASP A 152 -9.00 -4.74 -12.74
C ASP A 152 -8.18 -5.69 -11.84
N PHE A 153 -8.80 -6.75 -11.31
CA PHE A 153 -8.10 -7.80 -10.58
C PHE A 153 -6.92 -8.33 -11.40
N ALA A 154 -5.73 -8.33 -10.83
CA ALA A 154 -4.47 -8.73 -11.46
C ALA A 154 -4.20 -8.07 -12.84
N ALA A 155 -4.75 -6.89 -13.10
CA ALA A 155 -4.53 -6.10 -14.31
C ALA A 155 -4.38 -4.61 -13.97
N PRO A 156 -3.09 -4.10 -13.78
CA PRO A 156 -1.84 -4.85 -13.89
C PRO A 156 -1.49 -5.69 -12.66
N ALA A 157 -0.69 -6.74 -12.85
CA ALA A 157 0.05 -7.40 -11.79
C ALA A 157 1.55 -7.37 -12.12
N PHE A 158 2.35 -6.92 -11.16
CA PHE A 158 3.82 -6.85 -11.27
C PHE A 158 4.42 -7.96 -10.40
N ILE A 159 5.12 -8.89 -11.02
CA ILE A 159 5.90 -9.94 -10.35
C ILE A 159 7.36 -9.61 -10.57
N THR A 160 8.10 -9.31 -9.50
CA THR A 160 9.52 -8.96 -9.58
C THR A 160 10.34 -9.94 -8.74
N MET A 161 11.32 -10.57 -9.34
CA MET A 161 12.40 -11.24 -8.63
C MET A 161 13.54 -10.24 -8.46
N ALA A 162 14.26 -10.29 -7.34
CA ALA A 162 15.40 -9.41 -7.14
C ALA A 162 16.52 -10.15 -6.41
N TYR A 163 17.74 -10.03 -6.95
CA TYR A 163 18.95 -10.65 -6.40
C TYR A 163 20.01 -9.58 -6.22
N GLY A 164 20.62 -9.53 -5.04
CA GLY A 164 21.61 -8.50 -4.77
C GLY A 164 22.10 -8.47 -3.33
N VAL A 165 22.42 -7.26 -2.88
CA VAL A 165 22.92 -7.00 -1.54
C VAL A 165 21.99 -6.09 -0.77
N GLU A 166 21.82 -6.37 0.52
CA GLU A 166 21.07 -5.53 1.46
C GLU A 166 22.05 -4.91 2.44
N TYR A 167 21.98 -3.59 2.58
CA TYR A 167 22.69 -2.81 3.59
C TYR A 167 21.70 -2.37 4.68
N HIS A 168 21.96 -2.77 5.92
CA HIS A 168 21.13 -2.47 7.08
C HIS A 168 22.00 -1.98 8.25
N PRO A 169 22.48 -0.72 8.19
CA PRO A 169 23.38 -0.17 9.19
C PRO A 169 22.74 -0.05 10.57
N VAL A 170 21.40 0.06 10.62
CA VAL A 170 20.57 0.22 11.82
C VAL A 170 19.24 -0.52 11.64
N GLU A 171 18.55 -0.86 12.73
CA GLU A 171 17.31 -1.66 12.70
C GLU A 171 16.15 -0.97 11.95
N TYR A 172 16.15 0.36 11.90
CA TYR A 172 15.08 1.15 11.29
C TYR A 172 15.33 1.55 9.83
N PHE A 173 16.48 1.20 9.25
CA PHE A 173 16.80 1.53 7.85
C PHE A 173 17.39 0.33 7.12
N LYS A 174 16.91 0.08 5.90
CA LYS A 174 17.40 -0.96 4.99
C LYS A 174 17.49 -0.40 3.58
N LEU A 175 18.53 -0.77 2.86
CA LEU A 175 18.74 -0.47 1.45
C LEU A 175 19.08 -1.76 0.71
N ARG A 176 18.21 -2.20 -0.20
CA ARG A 176 18.45 -3.32 -1.11
C ARG A 176 18.90 -2.78 -2.46
N LEU A 177 19.99 -3.29 -2.97
CA LEU A 177 20.51 -2.99 -4.30
C LEU A 177 20.54 -4.29 -5.10
N SER A 178 19.75 -4.37 -6.15
CA SER A 178 19.54 -5.55 -6.97
C SER A 178 19.98 -5.27 -8.40
N PRO A 179 21.21 -5.60 -8.76
CA PRO A 179 21.69 -5.45 -10.14
C PRO A 179 21.01 -6.40 -11.12
N PHE A 180 20.30 -7.41 -10.62
CA PHE A 180 19.49 -8.31 -11.42
C PHE A 180 18.09 -8.43 -10.78
N ALA A 181 17.10 -7.79 -11.44
CA ALA A 181 15.73 -7.69 -10.96
C ALA A 181 14.70 -7.95 -12.08
N PRO A 182 14.63 -9.19 -12.65
CA PRO A 182 13.65 -9.49 -13.68
C PRO A 182 12.23 -9.25 -13.18
N ARG A 183 11.40 -8.62 -14.05
CA ARG A 183 10.00 -8.30 -13.79
C ARG A 183 9.12 -8.90 -14.88
N VAL A 184 7.96 -9.38 -14.50
CA VAL A 184 6.85 -9.73 -15.38
C VAL A 184 5.69 -8.81 -15.05
N THR A 185 5.22 -8.05 -16.03
CA THR A 185 3.99 -7.25 -15.95
C THR A 185 2.89 -8.01 -16.65
N ILE A 186 1.80 -8.31 -15.93
CA ILE A 186 0.64 -9.04 -16.44
C ILE A 186 -0.54 -8.09 -16.57
N VAL A 187 -1.19 -8.10 -17.75
CA VAL A 187 -2.43 -7.37 -18.01
C VAL A 187 -3.38 -8.35 -18.70
N GLY A 188 -4.21 -9.03 -17.90
CA GLY A 188 -5.17 -10.00 -18.43
C GLY A 188 -6.23 -9.33 -19.30
N ASP A 189 -6.63 -10.01 -20.40
CA ASP A 189 -7.66 -9.54 -21.35
C ASP A 189 -7.35 -8.13 -21.90
N ASN A 190 -6.15 -7.98 -22.45
CA ASN A 190 -5.61 -6.72 -22.97
C ASN A 190 -6.05 -6.45 -24.45
N ASN A 191 -7.35 -6.63 -24.77
CA ASN A 191 -7.92 -6.39 -26.10
C ASN A 191 -8.61 -5.01 -26.16
N GLY A 192 -7.87 -3.92 -25.89
CA GLY A 192 -8.41 -2.55 -25.88
C GLY A 192 -9.18 -2.19 -24.61
N ARG A 193 -9.31 -3.09 -23.66
CA ARG A 193 -10.03 -2.90 -22.40
C ARG A 193 -9.44 -1.79 -21.53
N PHE A 194 -8.14 -1.57 -21.61
CA PHE A 194 -7.40 -0.55 -20.87
C PHE A 194 -6.84 0.56 -21.77
N ALA A 195 -7.44 0.77 -22.95
CA ALA A 195 -7.03 1.81 -23.90
C ALA A 195 -7.07 3.24 -23.31
N ALA A 196 -7.75 3.45 -22.20
CA ALA A 196 -7.75 4.72 -21.47
C ALA A 196 -6.45 4.99 -20.70
N VAL A 197 -5.65 3.96 -20.40
CA VAL A 197 -4.30 4.09 -19.83
C VAL A 197 -3.33 4.40 -20.95
N ASP A 198 -3.24 3.50 -21.91
CA ASP A 198 -2.53 3.67 -23.16
C ASP A 198 -3.25 2.86 -24.27
N PRO A 199 -3.53 3.43 -25.45
CA PRO A 199 -4.28 2.73 -26.51
C PRO A 199 -3.50 1.61 -27.18
N LEU A 200 -2.17 1.56 -27.04
CA LEU A 200 -1.32 0.58 -27.70
C LEU A 200 -0.64 -0.36 -26.71
N LYS A 201 -0.22 0.19 -25.55
CA LYS A 201 0.63 -0.53 -24.57
C LYS A 201 0.21 -0.23 -23.12
N PRO A 202 -1.03 -0.54 -22.71
CA PRO A 202 -1.46 -0.27 -21.35
C PRO A 202 -0.52 -0.99 -20.35
N TYR A 203 0.06 -0.22 -19.44
CA TYR A 203 1.07 -0.71 -18.48
C TYR A 203 2.33 -1.31 -19.13
N GLY A 204 2.68 -0.83 -20.35
CA GLY A 204 3.81 -1.33 -21.12
C GLY A 204 3.60 -2.68 -21.80
N VAL A 205 2.41 -3.29 -21.67
CA VAL A 205 2.07 -4.57 -22.33
C VAL A 205 1.40 -4.31 -23.67
N GLU A 206 1.93 -4.83 -24.75
CA GLU A 206 1.39 -4.67 -26.11
C GLU A 206 -0.06 -5.13 -26.18
N MET A 207 -0.91 -4.37 -26.90
CA MET A 207 -2.31 -4.73 -27.10
C MET A 207 -2.41 -6.12 -27.73
N GLY A 208 -3.26 -6.98 -27.19
CA GLY A 208 -3.41 -8.37 -27.58
C GLY A 208 -2.48 -9.36 -26.86
N GLU A 209 -1.42 -8.85 -26.23
CA GLU A 209 -0.57 -9.65 -25.34
C GLU A 209 -1.08 -9.59 -23.90
N SER A 210 -0.80 -10.63 -23.13
CA SER A 210 -1.21 -10.69 -21.70
C SER A 210 -0.08 -10.40 -20.72
N ALA A 211 1.17 -10.34 -21.18
CA ALA A 211 2.31 -10.08 -20.32
C ALA A 211 3.49 -9.47 -21.07
N ARG A 212 4.27 -8.65 -20.34
CA ARG A 212 5.59 -8.15 -20.76
C ARG A 212 6.65 -8.70 -19.81
N TYR A 213 7.79 -9.06 -20.37
CA TYR A 213 8.94 -9.61 -19.65
C TYR A 213 10.13 -8.67 -19.73
N GLU A 214 10.65 -8.25 -18.58
CA GLU A 214 11.82 -7.39 -18.44
C GLU A 214 12.91 -8.19 -17.71
N TRP A 215 13.73 -8.91 -18.48
CA TRP A 215 14.70 -9.86 -17.93
C TRP A 215 15.92 -9.20 -17.30
N LEU A 216 16.33 -8.06 -17.83
CA LEU A 216 17.55 -7.35 -17.43
C LEU A 216 17.15 -5.99 -16.84
N ALA A 217 17.06 -5.92 -15.52
CA ALA A 217 16.70 -4.72 -14.81
C ALA A 217 17.46 -4.55 -13.50
N PHE A 218 17.58 -3.31 -13.07
CA PHE A 218 18.09 -2.89 -11.77
C PHE A 218 16.93 -2.49 -10.86
N GLN A 219 17.01 -2.86 -9.60
CA GLN A 219 16.09 -2.35 -8.58
C GLN A 219 16.86 -1.86 -7.36
N ALA A 220 16.48 -0.67 -6.87
CA ALA A 220 16.85 -0.19 -5.54
C ALA A 220 15.61 -0.04 -4.68
N LEU A 221 15.64 -0.58 -3.46
CA LEU A 221 14.55 -0.47 -2.49
C LEU A 221 15.12 0.02 -1.16
N ALA A 222 14.73 1.23 -0.76
CA ALA A 222 15.08 1.79 0.55
C ALA A 222 13.85 1.81 1.45
N GLU A 223 14.01 1.37 2.69
CA GLU A 223 12.95 1.31 3.70
C GLU A 223 13.41 1.98 4.99
N PHE A 224 12.53 2.76 5.57
CA PHE A 224 12.71 3.40 6.87
C PHE A 224 11.45 3.22 7.70
N ASN A 225 11.61 2.82 8.97
CA ASN A 225 10.50 2.71 9.91
C ASN A 225 11.00 2.96 11.32
N LYS A 226 10.66 4.14 11.88
CA LYS A 226 11.12 4.56 13.20
C LYS A 226 10.08 5.36 13.94
N ASP A 227 9.98 5.15 15.26
CA ASP A 227 9.32 6.09 16.14
C ASP A 227 10.21 7.34 16.31
N ILE A 228 9.81 8.44 15.66
CA ILE A 228 10.56 9.71 15.66
C ILE A 228 10.27 10.57 16.88
N ALA A 229 9.14 10.30 17.57
CA ALA A 229 8.78 10.87 18.85
C ALA A 229 7.86 9.92 19.61
N LYS A 230 7.56 10.22 20.88
CA LYS A 230 6.58 9.48 21.68
C LYS A 230 5.24 9.43 20.92
N ASN A 231 4.76 8.22 20.62
CA ASN A 231 3.53 7.97 19.88
C ASN A 231 3.51 8.45 18.40
N LEU A 232 4.65 8.82 17.82
CA LEU A 232 4.73 9.28 16.44
C LEU A 232 5.71 8.42 15.66
N ASN A 233 5.19 7.65 14.72
CA ASN A 233 5.95 6.76 13.83
C ASN A 233 6.03 7.35 12.43
N LEU A 234 7.24 7.36 11.87
CA LEU A 234 7.50 7.66 10.47
C LEU A 234 7.93 6.39 9.74
N LYS A 235 7.19 6.02 8.71
CA LYS A 235 7.52 4.92 7.80
C LYS A 235 7.56 5.46 6.38
N TRP A 236 8.61 5.12 5.63
CA TRP A 236 8.63 5.33 4.19
C TRP A 236 9.32 4.16 3.49
N ARG A 237 8.94 3.97 2.23
CA ARG A 237 9.51 2.97 1.31
C ARG A 237 9.70 3.65 -0.04
N TYR A 238 10.92 3.64 -0.54
CA TYR A 238 11.25 4.14 -1.86
C TYR A 238 11.73 3.00 -2.74
N LEU A 239 11.09 2.84 -3.88
CA LEU A 239 11.42 1.87 -4.91
C LEU A 239 11.85 2.62 -6.17
N MET A 240 12.98 2.24 -6.73
CA MET A 240 13.45 2.62 -8.07
C MET A 240 13.62 1.35 -8.89
N PHE A 241 13.12 1.35 -10.13
CA PHE A 241 13.28 0.25 -11.08
C PHE A 241 13.74 0.80 -12.43
N ALA A 242 14.74 0.18 -13.02
CA ALA A 242 15.30 0.58 -14.31
C ALA A 242 15.55 -0.64 -15.19
N ASN A 243 14.90 -0.68 -16.34
CA ASN A 243 15.17 -1.68 -17.37
C ASN A 243 16.46 -1.33 -18.12
N TYR A 244 17.43 -2.23 -18.18
CA TYR A 244 18.69 -1.99 -18.87
C TYR A 244 18.55 -1.92 -20.40
N GLN A 245 17.48 -2.50 -20.96
CA GLN A 245 17.27 -2.52 -22.41
C GLN A 245 16.75 -1.19 -22.94
N THR A 246 15.99 -0.46 -22.12
CA THR A 246 15.40 0.82 -22.49
C THR A 246 16.03 1.99 -21.74
N LEU A 247 17.14 1.80 -21.07
CA LEU A 247 17.78 2.69 -20.08
C LEU A 247 17.79 4.17 -20.50
N SER A 248 16.66 4.81 -20.31
CA SER A 248 16.45 6.24 -20.45
C SER A 248 15.98 6.79 -19.12
N LEU A 249 16.38 8.01 -18.77
CA LEU A 249 15.99 8.63 -17.49
C LEU A 249 14.46 8.76 -17.35
N GLN A 250 13.73 8.82 -18.47
CA GLN A 250 12.27 8.91 -18.50
C GLN A 250 11.56 7.57 -18.20
N GLU A 251 12.26 6.46 -18.41
CA GLU A 251 11.71 5.11 -18.20
C GLU A 251 12.18 4.46 -16.90
N ILE A 252 12.76 5.26 -15.99
CA ILE A 252 13.08 4.80 -14.65
C ILE A 252 11.84 5.01 -13.78
N ASP A 253 11.28 3.92 -13.29
CA ASP A 253 10.15 3.96 -12.37
C ASP A 253 10.59 4.41 -10.98
N HIS A 254 9.82 5.29 -10.38
CA HIS A 254 10.02 5.77 -9.02
C HIS A 254 8.73 5.67 -8.23
N ARG A 255 8.78 5.03 -7.07
CA ARG A 255 7.66 4.98 -6.14
C ARG A 255 8.10 5.29 -4.73
N LEU A 256 7.47 6.27 -4.11
CA LEU A 256 7.66 6.60 -2.70
C LEU A 256 6.32 6.44 -1.96
N ASP A 257 6.26 5.48 -1.05
CA ASP A 257 5.17 5.34 -0.09
C ASP A 257 5.61 5.97 1.24
N LEU A 258 4.84 6.92 1.76
CA LEU A 258 5.10 7.64 3.00
C LEU A 258 3.93 7.45 3.97
N SER A 259 4.21 7.25 5.26
CA SER A 259 3.20 7.18 6.31
C SER A 259 3.72 7.79 7.60
N LEU A 260 3.03 8.80 8.10
CA LEU A 260 3.22 9.39 9.43
C LEU A 260 2.04 9.02 10.30
N THR A 261 2.25 8.20 11.32
CA THR A 261 1.21 7.68 12.20
C THR A 261 1.39 8.20 13.63
N ALA A 262 0.38 8.89 14.14
CA ALA A 262 0.30 9.31 15.53
C ALA A 262 -0.66 8.38 16.29
N LYS A 263 -0.18 7.73 17.36
CA LYS A 263 -0.99 6.91 18.27
C LYS A 263 -1.70 7.82 19.26
N VAL A 264 -3.03 7.84 19.24
CA VAL A 264 -3.87 8.58 20.20
C VAL A 264 -4.00 7.78 21.49
N ASN A 265 -4.25 6.45 21.36
CA ASN A 265 -4.27 5.50 22.46
C ASN A 265 -3.90 4.08 21.94
N SER A 266 -4.18 3.02 22.71
CA SER A 266 -3.80 1.64 22.36
C SER A 266 -4.48 1.09 21.10
N PHE A 267 -5.61 1.65 20.69
CA PHE A 267 -6.38 1.19 19.53
C PHE A 267 -6.70 2.29 18.50
N MET A 268 -6.61 3.57 18.88
CA MET A 268 -6.88 4.71 17.98
C MET A 268 -5.59 5.32 17.46
N ASN A 269 -5.56 5.63 16.17
CA ASN A 269 -4.46 6.33 15.53
C ASN A 269 -4.95 7.33 14.47
N VAL A 270 -4.11 8.32 14.21
CA VAL A 270 -4.23 9.25 13.10
C VAL A 270 -3.07 8.97 12.15
N THR A 271 -3.35 8.82 10.87
CA THR A 271 -2.32 8.56 9.85
C THR A 271 -2.45 9.56 8.70
N LEU A 272 -1.33 10.20 8.37
CA LEU A 272 -1.13 10.91 7.11
C LEU A 272 -0.33 10.00 6.20
N GLY A 273 -0.94 9.52 5.12
CA GLY A 273 -0.32 8.69 4.09
C GLY A 273 -0.14 9.45 2.79
N GLY A 274 0.91 9.10 2.04
CA GLY A 274 1.17 9.63 0.71
C GLY A 274 1.85 8.61 -0.18
N ILE A 275 1.51 8.60 -1.45
CA ILE A 275 2.17 7.82 -2.51
C ILE A 275 2.54 8.79 -3.62
N LEU A 276 3.82 8.85 -3.95
CA LEU A 276 4.33 9.46 -5.18
C LEU A 276 4.74 8.33 -6.12
N LEU A 277 4.21 8.34 -7.33
CA LEU A 277 4.49 7.35 -8.36
C LEU A 277 4.85 8.07 -9.65
N TYR A 278 5.96 7.71 -10.24
CA TYR A 278 6.33 8.00 -11.61
C TYR A 278 6.64 6.67 -12.29
N ASP A 279 5.88 6.35 -13.31
CA ASP A 279 6.01 5.15 -14.14
C ASP A 279 5.48 5.54 -15.52
N TYR A 280 6.38 5.68 -16.47
CA TYR A 280 6.08 6.19 -17.81
C TYR A 280 5.10 5.29 -18.58
N ASP A 281 5.11 4.00 -18.28
CA ASP A 281 4.19 3.02 -18.88
C ASP A 281 2.73 3.18 -18.35
N GLN A 282 2.55 3.92 -17.24
CA GLN A 282 1.25 4.23 -16.67
C GLN A 282 0.80 5.66 -16.96
N ASP A 283 1.70 6.63 -16.76
CA ASP A 283 1.47 8.05 -17.01
C ASP A 283 2.82 8.78 -17.11
N ALA A 284 2.96 9.66 -18.09
CA ALA A 284 4.16 10.48 -18.29
C ALA A 284 4.35 11.57 -17.21
N ALA A 285 3.35 11.81 -16.36
CA ALA A 285 3.40 12.75 -15.25
C ALA A 285 3.51 12.03 -13.89
N VAL A 286 4.07 12.73 -12.91
CA VAL A 286 4.11 12.24 -11.53
C VAL A 286 2.70 12.15 -10.97
N GLN A 287 2.33 10.98 -10.47
CA GLN A 287 1.06 10.71 -9.82
C GLN A 287 1.20 10.88 -8.30
N LEU A 288 0.24 11.55 -7.66
CA LEU A 288 0.18 11.77 -6.22
C LEU A 288 -1.14 11.26 -5.67
N ALA A 289 -1.07 10.39 -4.67
CA ALA A 289 -2.20 10.04 -3.83
C ALA A 289 -1.87 10.38 -2.38
N GLN A 290 -2.81 11.03 -1.67
CA GLN A 290 -2.65 11.31 -0.25
C GLN A 290 -3.94 11.02 0.51
N ALA A 291 -3.81 10.60 1.76
CA ALA A 291 -4.93 10.34 2.63
C ALA A 291 -4.60 10.76 4.07
N PHE A 292 -5.55 11.44 4.70
CA PHE A 292 -5.55 11.68 6.14
C PHE A 292 -6.65 10.85 6.77
N THR A 293 -6.31 10.01 7.74
CA THR A 293 -7.25 9.05 8.30
C THR A 293 -7.21 9.03 9.82
N LEU A 294 -8.40 8.95 10.43
CA LEU A 294 -8.59 8.60 11.83
C LEU A 294 -9.19 7.19 11.86
N GLY A 295 -8.57 6.29 12.60
CA GLY A 295 -9.01 4.91 12.58
C GLY A 295 -8.72 4.14 13.84
N VAL A 296 -9.22 2.91 13.85
CA VAL A 296 -8.93 1.90 14.86
C VAL A 296 -8.02 0.85 14.26
N ALA A 297 -7.04 0.38 15.03
CA ALA A 297 -6.15 -0.68 14.62
C ALA A 297 -5.94 -1.66 15.78
N TYR A 298 -5.91 -2.94 15.41
CA TYR A 298 -5.49 -4.04 16.28
C TYR A 298 -4.11 -4.52 15.83
N SER A 299 -3.19 -4.71 16.78
CA SER A 299 -1.84 -5.20 16.50
C SER A 299 -1.48 -6.32 17.46
N PHE A 300 -0.88 -7.36 16.92
CA PHE A 300 -0.33 -8.48 17.68
C PHE A 300 1.08 -8.79 17.20
N GLN A 301 2.00 -9.06 18.14
CA GLN A 301 3.36 -9.55 17.82
C GLN A 301 3.83 -10.54 18.88
N ASN A 302 4.65 -11.50 18.47
CA ASN A 302 5.22 -12.54 19.33
C ASN A 302 6.65 -12.25 19.79
N PHE A 303 7.10 -11.00 19.69
CA PHE A 303 8.46 -10.58 20.09
C PHE A 303 8.42 -9.19 20.72
N GLU A 304 9.46 -8.85 21.46
CA GLU A 304 9.68 -7.49 21.98
C GLU A 304 10.60 -6.72 21.02
N GLU A 305 10.23 -5.46 20.72
CA GLU A 305 11.15 -4.54 20.06
C GLU A 305 12.18 -4.07 21.08
N LYS A 306 13.46 -4.17 20.74
CA LYS A 306 14.53 -3.55 21.54
C LYS A 306 14.34 -2.04 21.45
N LYS A 307 14.19 -1.41 22.60
CA LYS A 307 14.12 0.07 22.71
C LYS A 307 15.49 0.71 22.51
#